data_4d57bb133038f940d1f449c5de7db6ee
#
_entry.id   4d57bb133038f940d1f449c5de7db6ee
#
_cell.length_a   1.000
_cell.length_b   1.000
_cell.length_c   1.000
_cell.angle_alpha   90.00
_cell.angle_beta   90.00
_cell.angle_gamma   90.00
#
_symmetry.space_group_name_H-M   'P 1'
#
loop_
_entity.id
_entity.type
_entity.pdbx_description
1 polymer ?
#
loop_
_entity_poly.entity_id
_entity_poly.type
_entity_poly.pdbx_seq_one_letter_code
_entity_poly.pdbx_strand_id
1 'polypeptide(L)'
;YKIIPGETGNFRNDVFLERAIVGERLRLAMGLPNRSAAEHAPVSDGIEAADQAETYYTPPLINVIKFACNACPTKRVHVTDGCQGCLAHPCMEVCPKGAVSLDRTTGRSIIDQEKCIKCGRCASVCSYNAIIIQERPCAKACGMDAITSDENGKANIDYDKCVSCGQCLVNCPFGAIADKSQIFQTIRAIQSGEKVYAAVAPAFVGQFGPKVTPGKLRAAMKELGFADVFEVAIGADLCAKQEAEDFLKEVPDELPFMATSCCPAWSVMAKKLFPDHANCISMALTPMTLTARLIKKHN
;
A
#
# COMPACT_ATOMS: atom_id res chain seq x y z
N TYR A 1 16.52 17.51 -18.87
CA TYR A 1 15.41 16.89 -19.61
C TYR A 1 15.61 17.11 -21.11
N LYS A 2 15.63 16.01 -21.91
CA LYS A 2 15.68 16.12 -23.36
C LYS A 2 14.26 16.28 -23.90
N ILE A 3 14.04 17.27 -24.75
CA ILE A 3 12.81 17.40 -25.52
C ILE A 3 12.97 16.51 -26.77
N ILE A 4 12.07 15.55 -26.93
CA ILE A 4 12.03 14.70 -28.12
C ILE A 4 10.83 15.15 -28.94
N PRO A 5 11.05 15.69 -30.17
CA PRO A 5 9.96 16.14 -31.02
C PRO A 5 8.95 15.03 -31.31
N GLY A 6 7.67 15.32 -31.12
CA GLY A 6 6.58 14.36 -31.34
C GLY A 6 6.35 13.34 -30.25
N GLU A 7 7.11 13.38 -29.15
CA GLU A 7 6.86 12.50 -27.99
C GLU A 7 5.54 12.90 -27.30
N THR A 8 4.70 11.93 -27.07
CA THR A 8 3.43 12.08 -26.36
C THR A 8 3.41 11.19 -25.10
N GLY A 9 2.68 11.59 -24.06
CA GLY A 9 2.49 10.78 -22.88
C GLY A 9 1.67 9.51 -23.18
N ASN A 10 2.01 8.39 -22.50
CA ASN A 10 1.29 7.12 -22.64
C ASN A 10 0.15 7.00 -21.63
N PHE A 11 0.33 7.52 -20.41
CA PHE A 11 -0.60 7.39 -19.29
C PHE A 11 -1.07 8.74 -18.74
N ARG A 12 -0.37 9.81 -19.06
CA ARG A 12 -0.64 11.20 -18.66
C ARG A 12 -0.52 12.11 -19.87
N ASN A 13 -1.10 13.29 -19.78
CA ASN A 13 -1.00 14.29 -20.87
C ASN A 13 0.35 15.00 -20.92
N ASP A 14 1.20 14.78 -19.91
CA ASP A 14 2.49 15.44 -19.75
C ASP A 14 3.61 14.42 -19.66
N VAL A 15 4.47 14.39 -20.66
CA VAL A 15 5.63 13.49 -20.77
C VAL A 15 6.64 13.73 -19.63
N PHE A 16 6.83 14.98 -19.21
CA PHE A 16 7.77 15.28 -18.12
C PHE A 16 7.27 14.77 -16.78
N LEU A 17 5.96 14.86 -16.56
CA LEU A 17 5.32 14.28 -15.39
C LEU A 17 5.45 12.74 -15.38
N GLU A 18 5.23 12.09 -16.51
CA GLU A 18 5.44 10.64 -16.64
C GLU A 18 6.87 10.23 -16.32
N ARG A 19 7.85 10.95 -16.88
CA ARG A 19 9.26 10.69 -16.61
C ARG A 19 9.62 10.87 -15.14
N ALA A 20 9.07 11.90 -14.47
CA ALA A 20 9.27 12.11 -13.06
C ALA A 20 8.68 10.95 -12.23
N ILE A 21 7.47 10.49 -12.55
CA ILE A 21 6.84 9.35 -11.87
C ILE A 21 7.64 8.08 -12.08
N VAL A 22 8.04 7.77 -13.31
CA VAL A 22 8.85 6.59 -13.64
C VAL A 22 10.21 6.65 -12.97
N GLY A 23 10.85 7.82 -12.95
CA GLY A 23 12.12 8.02 -12.24
C GLY A 23 12.04 7.66 -10.77
N GLU A 24 11.01 8.13 -10.06
CA GLU A 24 10.82 7.80 -8.65
C GLU A 24 10.44 6.33 -8.42
N ARG A 25 9.70 5.70 -9.34
CA ARG A 25 9.44 4.25 -9.29
C ARG A 25 10.72 3.42 -9.47
N LEU A 26 11.59 3.81 -10.39
CA LEU A 26 12.88 3.14 -10.59
C LEU A 26 13.77 3.27 -9.35
N ARG A 27 13.79 4.44 -8.70
CA ARG A 27 14.51 4.62 -7.44
C ARG A 27 14.01 3.68 -6.35
N LEU A 28 12.70 3.59 -6.16
CA LEU A 28 12.10 2.65 -5.21
C LEU A 28 12.41 1.18 -5.55
N ALA A 29 12.43 0.83 -6.85
CA ALA A 29 12.82 -0.51 -7.30
C ALA A 29 14.32 -0.82 -7.05
N MET A 30 15.15 0.20 -6.93
CA MET A 30 16.56 0.10 -6.53
C MET A 30 16.76 0.14 -5.01
N GLY A 31 15.71 0.20 -4.21
CA GLY A 31 15.80 0.34 -2.75
C GLY A 31 16.13 1.75 -2.26
N LEU A 32 16.17 2.74 -3.16
CA LEU A 32 16.48 4.13 -2.82
C LEU A 32 15.23 4.90 -2.33
N PRO A 33 15.39 5.93 -1.50
CA PRO A 33 14.29 6.80 -1.10
C PRO A 33 13.82 7.68 -2.26
N ASN A 34 12.55 8.11 -2.23
CA ASN A 34 12.06 9.14 -3.14
C ASN A 34 12.79 10.45 -2.92
N ARG A 35 12.96 11.22 -4.00
CA ARG A 35 13.46 12.60 -3.95
C ARG A 35 12.32 13.57 -3.67
N SER A 36 12.69 14.75 -3.15
CA SER A 36 11.75 15.85 -3.05
C SER A 36 11.39 16.39 -4.44
N ALA A 37 10.21 17.03 -4.56
CA ALA A 37 9.78 17.61 -5.84
C ALA A 37 10.70 18.76 -6.35
N ALA A 38 11.48 19.35 -5.47
CA ALA A 38 12.43 20.41 -5.78
C ALA A 38 13.82 19.90 -6.20
N GLU A 39 14.07 18.62 -6.04
CA GLU A 39 15.38 18.01 -6.28
C GLU A 39 15.47 17.48 -7.71
N HIS A 40 16.40 18.05 -8.47
CA HIS A 40 16.66 17.66 -9.86
C HIS A 40 17.97 16.88 -9.97
N ALA A 41 17.87 15.60 -10.26
CA ALA A 41 19.02 14.74 -10.46
C ALA A 41 18.73 13.69 -11.55
N PRO A 42 19.77 13.11 -12.20
CA PRO A 42 19.59 11.99 -13.11
C PRO A 42 18.93 10.78 -12.42
N VAL A 43 18.31 9.90 -13.21
CA VAL A 43 17.70 8.65 -12.67
C VAL A 43 18.75 7.76 -12.02
N SER A 44 20.00 7.79 -12.55
CA SER A 44 21.13 7.02 -12.05
C SER A 44 21.75 7.57 -10.76
N ASP A 45 21.29 8.70 -10.26
CA ASP A 45 21.84 9.28 -9.03
C ASP A 45 21.57 8.37 -7.82
N GLY A 46 22.63 8.08 -7.06
CA GLY A 46 22.59 7.17 -5.90
C GLY A 46 22.68 5.68 -6.25
N ILE A 47 22.96 5.30 -7.51
CA ILE A 47 23.06 3.89 -7.93
C ILE A 47 24.18 3.17 -7.19
N GLU A 48 25.27 3.88 -6.85
CA GLU A 48 26.39 3.33 -6.07
C GLU A 48 25.93 2.91 -4.67
N ALA A 49 25.00 3.64 -4.07
CA ALA A 49 24.42 3.28 -2.78
C ALA A 49 23.47 2.07 -2.90
N ALA A 50 22.84 1.89 -4.05
CA ALA A 50 21.99 0.74 -4.32
C ALA A 50 22.75 -0.54 -4.65
N ASP A 51 23.98 -0.43 -5.15
CA ASP A 51 24.85 -1.56 -5.54
C ASP A 51 25.63 -2.17 -4.35
N GLN A 52 25.44 -1.68 -3.14
CA GLN A 52 26.06 -2.23 -1.95
C GLN A 52 25.28 -3.44 -1.44
N ALA A 53 25.97 -4.58 -1.30
CA ALA A 53 25.37 -5.84 -0.83
C ALA A 53 24.75 -5.74 0.58
N GLU A 54 25.13 -4.75 1.36
CA GLU A 54 24.71 -4.51 2.73
C GLU A 54 23.46 -3.62 2.85
N THR A 55 22.98 -3.03 1.76
CA THR A 55 21.79 -2.19 1.74
C THR A 55 20.49 -3.02 1.72
N TYR A 56 20.37 -3.97 2.65
CA TYR A 56 19.15 -4.73 2.79
C TYR A 56 18.11 -3.91 3.54
N TYR A 57 16.97 -3.73 2.88
CA TYR A 57 15.70 -3.42 3.50
C TYR A 57 15.69 -2.23 4.48
N THR A 58 15.91 -1.05 3.94
CA THR A 58 15.88 0.19 4.73
C THR A 58 14.44 0.76 4.75
N PRO A 59 13.80 0.93 5.91
CA PRO A 59 12.53 1.66 5.99
C PRO A 59 12.67 3.10 5.49
N PRO A 60 11.58 3.75 5.10
CA PRO A 60 10.21 3.22 5.02
C PRO A 60 9.98 2.39 3.76
N LEU A 61 9.13 1.33 3.90
CA LEU A 61 8.84 0.42 2.79
C LEU A 61 7.78 0.95 1.84
N ILE A 62 6.78 1.63 2.39
CA ILE A 62 5.69 2.22 1.62
C ILE A 62 5.95 3.71 1.47
N ASN A 63 5.94 4.17 0.24
CA ASN A 63 6.32 5.53 -0.12
C ASN A 63 5.26 6.21 -0.99
N VAL A 64 5.17 7.54 -0.93
CA VAL A 64 4.29 8.33 -1.78
C VAL A 64 5.10 9.03 -2.86
N ILE A 65 4.83 8.69 -4.11
CA ILE A 65 5.35 9.41 -5.28
C ILE A 65 4.51 10.69 -5.43
N LYS A 66 5.03 11.79 -4.96
CA LYS A 66 4.31 13.08 -4.93
C LYS A 66 3.86 13.55 -6.32
N PHE A 67 4.63 13.25 -7.37
CA PHE A 67 4.27 13.55 -8.75
C PHE A 67 3.02 12.81 -9.23
N ALA A 68 2.80 11.58 -8.78
CA ALA A 68 1.64 10.78 -9.14
C ALA A 68 0.41 11.05 -8.28
N CYS A 69 0.58 11.69 -7.12
CA CYS A 69 -0.51 11.91 -6.17
C CYS A 69 -1.49 12.99 -6.67
N ASN A 70 -2.77 12.61 -6.78
CA ASN A 70 -3.83 13.47 -7.29
C ASN A 70 -4.44 14.43 -6.25
N ALA A 71 -3.82 14.59 -5.07
CA ALA A 71 -4.34 15.43 -3.98
C ALA A 71 -5.84 15.19 -3.68
N CYS A 72 -6.26 13.92 -3.61
CA CYS A 72 -7.65 13.56 -3.34
C CYS A 72 -8.14 14.22 -2.04
N PRO A 73 -9.41 14.70 -2.00
CA PRO A 73 -9.96 15.31 -0.78
C PRO A 73 -9.95 14.30 0.37
N THR A 74 -9.59 14.72 1.56
CA THR A 74 -9.58 13.86 2.76
C THR A 74 -10.97 13.31 3.04
N LYS A 75 -11.97 14.19 3.10
CA LYS A 75 -13.39 13.86 3.14
C LYS A 75 -14.19 15.04 2.63
N ARG A 76 -15.05 14.83 1.68
CA ARG A 76 -15.92 15.85 1.10
C ARG A 76 -17.32 15.27 0.85
N VAL A 77 -18.34 16.04 1.18
CA VAL A 77 -19.72 15.74 0.79
C VAL A 77 -20.12 16.76 -0.25
N HIS A 78 -20.54 16.35 -1.42
CA HIS A 78 -20.92 17.27 -2.48
C HIS A 78 -22.11 16.74 -3.30
N VAL A 79 -22.81 17.67 -3.92
CA VAL A 79 -23.93 17.40 -4.80
C VAL A 79 -23.41 17.20 -6.22
N THR A 80 -23.87 16.14 -6.86
CA THR A 80 -23.56 15.81 -8.27
C THR A 80 -24.61 16.40 -9.21
N ASP A 81 -24.34 16.30 -10.51
CA ASP A 81 -25.30 16.69 -11.56
C ASP A 81 -26.59 15.87 -11.56
N GLY A 82 -26.65 14.76 -10.85
CA GLY A 82 -27.87 13.98 -10.62
C GLY A 82 -28.92 14.66 -9.76
N CYS A 83 -28.63 15.82 -9.16
CA CYS A 83 -29.58 16.55 -8.34
C CYS A 83 -30.79 17.07 -9.17
N GLN A 84 -32.00 16.68 -8.79
CA GLN A 84 -33.23 17.05 -9.49
C GLN A 84 -33.91 18.31 -8.92
N GLY A 85 -33.34 18.97 -7.89
CA GLY A 85 -33.97 20.14 -7.28
C GLY A 85 -35.34 19.85 -6.71
N CYS A 86 -35.51 18.71 -6.02
CA CYS A 86 -36.83 18.26 -5.51
C CYS A 86 -37.46 19.28 -4.58
N LEU A 87 -38.82 19.42 -4.64
CA LEU A 87 -39.55 20.45 -3.91
C LEU A 87 -39.41 20.33 -2.38
N ALA A 88 -39.38 19.10 -1.87
CA ALA A 88 -39.31 18.86 -0.42
C ALA A 88 -37.93 19.10 0.21
N HIS A 89 -36.84 19.19 -0.60
CA HIS A 89 -35.47 19.44 -0.16
C HIS A 89 -35.02 18.65 1.10
N PRO A 90 -35.23 17.33 1.21
CA PRO A 90 -34.97 16.60 2.45
C PRO A 90 -33.53 16.71 2.90
N CYS A 91 -32.61 16.92 1.98
CA CYS A 91 -31.16 17.13 2.28
C CYS A 91 -30.92 18.44 3.05
N MET A 92 -31.73 19.47 2.86
CA MET A 92 -31.66 20.73 3.62
C MET A 92 -32.19 20.54 5.02
N GLU A 93 -33.41 19.94 5.11
CA GLU A 93 -34.12 19.71 6.37
C GLU A 93 -33.32 18.85 7.36
N VAL A 94 -32.61 17.80 6.86
CA VAL A 94 -31.84 16.88 7.71
C VAL A 94 -30.48 17.45 8.14
N CYS A 95 -30.05 18.58 7.57
CA CYS A 95 -28.74 19.12 7.82
C CYS A 95 -28.62 19.83 9.18
N PRO A 96 -27.91 19.28 10.19
CA PRO A 96 -27.87 19.84 11.54
C PRO A 96 -27.09 21.18 11.62
N LYS A 97 -26.34 21.53 10.57
CA LYS A 97 -25.56 22.77 10.49
C LYS A 97 -26.08 23.75 9.44
N GLY A 98 -27.22 23.46 8.78
CA GLY A 98 -27.71 24.31 7.71
C GLY A 98 -26.73 24.54 6.57
N ALA A 99 -25.84 23.55 6.34
CA ALA A 99 -24.79 23.66 5.33
C ALA A 99 -25.29 23.39 3.90
N VAL A 100 -26.51 22.88 3.76
CA VAL A 100 -27.13 22.61 2.45
C VAL A 100 -28.08 23.76 2.12
N SER A 101 -27.92 24.34 0.95
CA SER A 101 -28.77 25.41 0.44
C SER A 101 -29.16 25.16 -1.01
N LEU A 102 -30.11 25.93 -1.53
CA LEU A 102 -30.52 25.85 -2.92
C LEU A 102 -29.80 26.92 -3.74
N ASP A 103 -29.19 26.53 -4.83
CA ASP A 103 -28.77 27.45 -5.87
C ASP A 103 -29.99 27.89 -6.68
N ARG A 104 -30.37 29.14 -6.55
CA ARG A 104 -31.55 29.70 -7.22
C ARG A 104 -31.41 29.79 -8.74
N THR A 105 -30.21 29.75 -9.26
CA THR A 105 -29.94 29.82 -10.70
C THR A 105 -30.16 28.46 -11.37
N THR A 106 -29.66 27.40 -10.74
CA THR A 106 -29.71 26.03 -11.29
C THR A 106 -30.87 25.21 -10.72
N GLY A 107 -31.48 25.64 -9.63
CA GLY A 107 -32.51 24.90 -8.87
C GLY A 107 -31.92 23.68 -8.12
N ARG A 108 -30.63 23.52 -8.09
CA ARG A 108 -29.92 22.38 -7.45
C ARG A 108 -29.48 22.71 -6.04
N SER A 109 -29.41 21.70 -5.19
CA SER A 109 -28.79 21.85 -3.87
C SER A 109 -27.27 22.05 -3.98
N ILE A 110 -26.74 22.90 -3.13
CA ILE A 110 -25.28 23.11 -2.94
C ILE A 110 -24.94 22.90 -1.48
N ILE A 111 -23.68 22.52 -1.22
CA ILE A 111 -23.17 22.26 0.15
C ILE A 111 -22.02 23.20 0.42
N ASP A 112 -22.22 24.06 1.41
CA ASP A 112 -21.16 24.92 1.99
C ASP A 112 -20.17 24.03 2.74
N GLN A 113 -18.92 23.91 2.20
CA GLN A 113 -17.90 23.04 2.74
C GLN A 113 -17.32 23.54 4.07
N GLU A 114 -17.44 24.84 4.39
CA GLU A 114 -16.96 25.42 5.64
C GLU A 114 -17.90 25.09 6.81
N LYS A 115 -19.22 25.12 6.55
CA LYS A 115 -20.24 24.73 7.52
C LYS A 115 -20.44 23.23 7.64
N CYS A 116 -20.07 22.49 6.60
CA CYS A 116 -20.34 21.06 6.50
C CYS A 116 -19.44 20.23 7.44
N ILE A 117 -20.06 19.54 8.41
CA ILE A 117 -19.37 18.62 9.33
C ILE A 117 -19.16 17.21 8.72
N LYS A 118 -19.49 17.03 7.45
CA LYS A 118 -19.24 15.80 6.68
C LYS A 118 -19.93 14.55 7.26
N CYS A 119 -21.06 14.71 7.96
CA CYS A 119 -21.78 13.61 8.64
C CYS A 119 -22.54 12.67 7.68
N GLY A 120 -22.78 13.09 6.43
CA GLY A 120 -23.43 12.26 5.41
C GLY A 120 -24.96 12.15 5.48
N ARG A 121 -25.64 12.77 6.47
CA ARG A 121 -27.11 12.67 6.61
C ARG A 121 -27.86 13.13 5.35
N CYS A 122 -27.38 14.18 4.68
CA CYS A 122 -27.98 14.64 3.43
C CYS A 122 -27.88 13.60 2.30
N ALA A 123 -26.84 12.81 2.28
CA ALA A 123 -26.67 11.73 1.30
C ALA A 123 -27.66 10.58 1.57
N SER A 124 -27.89 10.21 2.84
CA SER A 124 -28.79 9.11 3.20
C SER A 124 -30.27 9.37 2.91
N VAL A 125 -30.68 10.62 2.83
CA VAL A 125 -32.08 11.00 2.53
C VAL A 125 -32.34 11.38 1.08
N CYS A 126 -31.28 11.40 0.25
CA CYS A 126 -31.41 11.77 -1.16
C CYS A 126 -31.95 10.60 -1.99
N SER A 127 -33.22 10.64 -2.40
CA SER A 127 -33.84 9.59 -3.21
C SER A 127 -33.19 9.39 -4.59
N TYR A 128 -32.44 10.38 -5.08
CA TYR A 128 -31.74 10.32 -6.37
C TYR A 128 -30.25 9.92 -6.22
N ASN A 129 -29.76 9.67 -5.01
CA ASN A 129 -28.34 9.42 -4.73
C ASN A 129 -27.42 10.50 -5.32
N ALA A 130 -27.91 11.73 -5.44
CA ALA A 130 -27.20 12.85 -6.03
C ALA A 130 -26.16 13.49 -5.09
N ILE A 131 -26.16 13.11 -3.82
CA ILE A 131 -25.18 13.58 -2.83
C ILE A 131 -24.23 12.44 -2.51
N ILE A 132 -22.96 12.66 -2.78
CA ILE A 132 -21.92 11.64 -2.58
C ILE A 132 -20.90 12.08 -1.54
N ILE A 133 -20.37 11.10 -0.84
CA ILE A 133 -19.28 11.25 0.13
C ILE A 133 -18.00 10.78 -0.56
N GLN A 134 -17.11 11.70 -0.83
CA GLN A 134 -15.78 11.38 -1.34
C GLN A 134 -14.80 11.32 -0.18
N GLU A 135 -14.05 10.24 -0.12
CA GLU A 135 -12.95 10.07 0.81
C GLU A 135 -11.69 9.69 0.03
N ARG A 136 -10.55 10.10 0.53
CA ARG A 136 -9.25 9.72 -0.04
C ARG A 136 -9.08 8.20 0.06
N PRO A 137 -8.97 7.45 -1.06
CA PRO A 137 -8.99 5.99 -1.02
C PRO A 137 -7.87 5.40 -0.16
N CYS A 138 -6.65 5.94 -0.25
CA CYS A 138 -5.52 5.47 0.54
C CYS A 138 -5.69 5.71 2.05
N ALA A 139 -6.28 6.85 2.45
CA ALA A 139 -6.55 7.14 3.86
C ALA A 139 -7.71 6.28 4.39
N LYS A 140 -8.77 6.12 3.58
CA LYS A 140 -9.91 5.27 3.94
C LYS A 140 -9.51 3.80 4.16
N ALA A 141 -8.55 3.32 3.38
CA ALA A 141 -8.04 1.96 3.50
C ALA A 141 -7.01 1.78 4.64
N CYS A 142 -6.57 2.87 5.27
CA CYS A 142 -5.56 2.81 6.33
C CYS A 142 -6.19 2.56 7.69
N GLY A 143 -6.12 1.33 8.19
CA GLY A 143 -6.62 0.98 9.53
C GLY A 143 -5.82 1.58 10.70
N MET A 144 -4.69 2.25 10.42
CA MET A 144 -3.83 2.92 11.42
C MET A 144 -3.95 4.45 11.41
N ASP A 145 -4.83 5.02 10.58
CA ASP A 145 -4.96 6.47 10.40
C ASP A 145 -3.62 7.19 10.16
N ALA A 146 -2.70 6.51 9.46
CA ALA A 146 -1.35 6.98 9.21
C ALA A 146 -1.25 7.92 7.99
N ILE A 147 -2.35 8.16 7.25
CA ILE A 147 -2.30 8.97 6.02
C ILE A 147 -2.98 10.31 6.22
N THR A 148 -2.20 11.36 6.10
CA THR A 148 -2.61 12.75 6.21
C THR A 148 -2.45 13.48 4.87
N SER A 149 -2.74 14.79 4.84
CA SER A 149 -2.44 15.68 3.72
C SER A 149 -1.24 16.53 4.06
N ASP A 150 -0.35 16.73 3.09
CA ASP A 150 0.66 17.79 3.18
C ASP A 150 0.06 19.17 2.81
N GLU A 151 0.90 20.19 2.79
CA GLU A 151 0.55 21.57 2.43
C GLU A 151 -0.06 21.74 1.04
N ASN A 152 0.28 20.84 0.11
CA ASN A 152 -0.23 20.81 -1.25
C ASN A 152 -1.46 19.87 -1.38
N GLY A 153 -2.03 19.42 -0.28
CA GLY A 153 -3.14 18.48 -0.25
C GLY A 153 -2.77 17.06 -0.72
N LYS A 154 -1.50 16.75 -0.96
CA LYS A 154 -1.05 15.41 -1.36
C LYS A 154 -0.94 14.49 -0.16
N ALA A 155 -1.03 13.19 -0.40
CA ALA A 155 -0.89 12.20 0.67
C ALA A 155 0.50 12.29 1.33
N ASN A 156 0.50 12.20 2.65
CA ASN A 156 1.68 12.07 3.48
C ASN A 156 1.48 10.92 4.46
N ILE A 157 2.53 10.12 4.69
CA ILE A 157 2.48 8.97 5.58
C ILE A 157 3.20 9.33 6.88
N ASP A 158 2.48 9.18 7.98
CA ASP A 158 3.04 9.18 9.32
C ASP A 158 3.67 7.82 9.59
N TYR A 159 4.99 7.75 9.52
CA TYR A 159 5.73 6.48 9.65
C TYR A 159 5.76 5.96 11.08
N ASP A 160 5.51 6.78 12.08
CA ASP A 160 5.38 6.33 13.47
C ASP A 160 4.11 5.49 13.67
N LYS A 161 3.07 5.79 12.90
CA LYS A 161 1.82 5.01 12.88
C LYS A 161 1.84 3.88 11.86
N CYS A 162 2.53 4.06 10.76
CA CYS A 162 2.53 3.10 9.66
C CYS A 162 3.08 1.74 10.08
N VAL A 163 2.42 0.67 9.65
CA VAL A 163 2.82 -0.72 9.87
C VAL A 163 3.18 -1.45 8.57
N SER A 164 3.36 -0.69 7.48
CA SER A 164 3.77 -1.20 6.16
C SER A 164 2.88 -2.31 5.58
N CYS A 165 1.58 -2.32 5.90
CA CYS A 165 0.65 -3.37 5.45
C CYS A 165 0.31 -3.31 3.95
N GLY A 166 0.61 -2.20 3.25
CA GLY A 166 0.37 -2.04 1.81
C GLY A 166 -1.08 -1.72 1.39
N GLN A 167 -2.06 -1.64 2.31
CA GLN A 167 -3.47 -1.37 1.95
C GLN A 167 -3.65 -0.06 1.18
N CYS A 168 -2.91 0.97 1.53
CA CYS A 168 -2.93 2.25 0.82
C CYS A 168 -2.40 2.15 -0.62
N LEU A 169 -1.45 1.25 -0.88
CA LEU A 169 -0.89 0.99 -2.21
C LEU A 169 -1.96 0.36 -3.11
N VAL A 170 -2.60 -0.71 -2.63
CA VAL A 170 -3.63 -1.44 -3.39
C VAL A 170 -4.83 -0.54 -3.72
N ASN A 171 -5.20 0.37 -2.80
CA ASN A 171 -6.36 1.24 -2.96
C ASN A 171 -6.06 2.58 -3.65
N CYS A 172 -4.83 2.85 -4.09
CA CYS A 172 -4.51 4.09 -4.78
C CYS A 172 -4.74 3.96 -6.31
N PRO A 173 -5.83 4.54 -6.88
CA PRO A 173 -6.13 4.41 -8.30
C PRO A 173 -5.15 5.17 -9.21
N PHE A 174 -4.33 6.06 -8.63
CA PHE A 174 -3.34 6.84 -9.36
C PHE A 174 -1.95 6.20 -9.36
N GLY A 175 -1.78 5.06 -8.67
CA GLY A 175 -0.49 4.43 -8.49
C GLY A 175 0.56 5.36 -7.83
N ALA A 176 0.08 6.28 -6.98
CA ALA A 176 0.93 7.25 -6.29
C ALA A 176 1.65 6.67 -5.08
N ILE A 177 1.17 5.53 -4.58
CA ILE A 177 1.81 4.84 -3.47
C ILE A 177 2.51 3.61 -4.02
N ALA A 178 3.77 3.45 -3.67
CA ALA A 178 4.61 2.35 -4.12
C ALA A 178 5.46 1.82 -2.97
N ASP A 179 5.79 0.54 -3.07
CA ASP A 179 6.72 -0.11 -2.16
C ASP A 179 8.17 0.12 -2.61
N LYS A 180 9.06 0.09 -1.64
CA LYS A 180 10.49 0.03 -1.88
C LYS A 180 10.87 -1.45 -2.04
N SER A 181 11.53 -1.80 -3.11
CA SER A 181 11.91 -3.18 -3.43
C SER A 181 13.41 -3.33 -3.62
N GLN A 182 13.86 -4.57 -3.83
CA GLN A 182 15.27 -4.92 -4.03
C GLN A 182 15.45 -5.67 -5.35
N ILE A 183 14.66 -5.33 -6.36
CA ILE A 183 14.76 -5.94 -7.70
C ILE A 183 16.16 -5.73 -8.28
N PHE A 184 16.72 -4.54 -8.13
CA PHE A 184 18.03 -4.20 -8.63
C PHE A 184 19.13 -5.10 -8.01
N GLN A 185 19.14 -5.23 -6.69
CA GLN A 185 20.09 -6.07 -5.97
C GLN A 185 19.95 -7.55 -6.36
N THR A 186 18.70 -8.03 -6.52
CA THR A 186 18.44 -9.39 -6.99
C THR A 186 19.01 -9.64 -8.39
N ILE A 187 18.80 -8.72 -9.33
CA ILE A 187 19.34 -8.81 -10.69
C ILE A 187 20.88 -8.81 -10.65
N ARG A 188 21.46 -7.93 -9.85
CA ARG A 188 22.92 -7.86 -9.70
C ARG A 188 23.51 -9.15 -9.13
N ALA A 189 22.89 -9.72 -8.10
CA ALA A 189 23.34 -10.99 -7.51
C ALA A 189 23.27 -12.15 -8.55
N ILE A 190 22.19 -12.22 -9.34
CA ILE A 190 22.10 -13.22 -10.42
C ILE A 190 23.17 -13.00 -11.49
N GLN A 191 23.40 -11.74 -11.90
CA GLN A 191 24.40 -11.40 -12.92
C GLN A 191 25.85 -11.62 -12.45
N SER A 192 26.13 -11.48 -11.15
CA SER A 192 27.45 -11.76 -10.58
C SER A 192 27.76 -13.25 -10.47
N GLY A 193 26.80 -14.13 -10.77
CA GLY A 193 26.94 -15.58 -10.70
C GLY A 193 26.71 -16.16 -9.31
N GLU A 194 26.18 -15.37 -8.39
CA GLU A 194 25.79 -15.86 -7.06
C GLU A 194 24.61 -16.85 -7.15
N LYS A 195 24.58 -17.82 -6.24
CA LYS A 195 23.43 -18.73 -6.11
C LYS A 195 22.28 -18.04 -5.42
N VAL A 196 21.37 -17.46 -6.20
CA VAL A 196 20.17 -16.81 -5.69
C VAL A 196 19.01 -17.80 -5.67
N TYR A 197 18.39 -17.98 -4.52
CA TYR A 197 17.22 -18.84 -4.32
C TYR A 197 15.98 -18.01 -4.14
N ALA A 198 14.87 -18.42 -4.75
CA ALA A 198 13.58 -17.77 -4.57
C ALA A 198 12.75 -18.50 -3.51
N ALA A 199 12.22 -17.77 -2.54
CA ALA A 199 11.21 -18.24 -1.61
C ALA A 199 9.88 -17.58 -1.97
N VAL A 200 8.92 -18.37 -2.48
CA VAL A 200 7.67 -17.85 -3.05
C VAL A 200 6.51 -18.08 -2.08
N ALA A 201 5.81 -16.99 -1.73
CA ALA A 201 4.65 -17.06 -0.85
C ALA A 201 3.46 -17.71 -1.57
N PRO A 202 2.55 -18.43 -0.86
CA PRO A 202 1.37 -19.07 -1.43
C PRO A 202 0.43 -18.10 -2.18
N ALA A 203 0.51 -16.81 -1.85
CA ALA A 203 -0.29 -15.76 -2.47
C ALA A 203 -0.06 -15.58 -3.98
N PHE A 204 0.94 -16.23 -4.59
CA PHE A 204 1.14 -16.20 -6.05
C PHE A 204 0.04 -16.94 -6.81
N VAL A 205 -0.66 -17.87 -6.15
CA VAL A 205 -1.69 -18.68 -6.79
C VAL A 205 -2.81 -17.79 -7.33
N GLY A 206 -3.10 -17.91 -8.61
CA GLY A 206 -4.11 -17.12 -9.31
C GLY A 206 -3.64 -15.74 -9.82
N GLN A 207 -2.48 -15.23 -9.41
CA GLN A 207 -2.01 -13.91 -9.86
C GLN A 207 -1.60 -13.87 -11.34
N PHE A 208 -1.12 -14.97 -11.88
CA PHE A 208 -0.69 -15.10 -13.28
C PHE A 208 -1.72 -15.80 -14.17
N GLY A 209 -2.96 -15.92 -13.69
CA GLY A 209 -4.05 -16.59 -14.37
C GLY A 209 -4.11 -18.11 -14.13
N PRO A 210 -5.24 -18.75 -14.49
CA PRO A 210 -5.54 -20.13 -14.10
C PRO A 210 -4.64 -21.19 -14.75
N LYS A 211 -3.89 -20.82 -15.78
CA LYS A 211 -3.00 -21.75 -16.51
C LYS A 211 -1.58 -21.82 -15.93
N VAL A 212 -1.26 -20.97 -14.95
CA VAL A 212 0.07 -20.94 -14.32
C VAL A 212 0.04 -21.79 -13.06
N THR A 213 0.69 -22.94 -13.15
CA THR A 213 0.88 -23.86 -12.02
C THR A 213 2.17 -23.51 -11.25
N PRO A 214 2.33 -23.99 -10.00
CA PRO A 214 3.58 -23.84 -9.25
C PRO A 214 4.83 -24.33 -10.03
N GLY A 215 4.69 -25.44 -10.76
CA GLY A 215 5.77 -25.96 -11.60
C GLY A 215 6.17 -25.03 -12.75
N LYS A 216 5.21 -24.37 -13.40
CA LYS A 216 5.48 -23.38 -14.45
C LYS A 216 6.17 -22.13 -13.87
N LEU A 217 5.72 -21.65 -12.70
CA LEU A 217 6.38 -20.55 -12.03
C LEU A 217 7.82 -20.90 -11.68
N ARG A 218 8.06 -22.09 -11.12
CA ARG A 218 9.41 -22.57 -10.80
C ARG A 218 10.31 -22.63 -12.04
N ALA A 219 9.81 -23.14 -13.16
CA ALA A 219 10.55 -23.19 -14.41
C ALA A 219 10.91 -21.77 -14.91
N ALA A 220 9.93 -20.86 -14.94
CA ALA A 220 10.15 -19.48 -15.37
C ALA A 220 11.19 -18.74 -14.49
N MET A 221 11.13 -18.93 -13.17
CA MET A 221 12.10 -18.32 -12.30
C MET A 221 13.52 -18.87 -12.50
N LYS A 222 13.66 -20.18 -12.80
CA LYS A 222 14.96 -20.75 -13.18
C LYS A 222 15.50 -20.17 -14.49
N GLU A 223 14.63 -19.93 -15.46
CA GLU A 223 15.02 -19.24 -16.71
C GLU A 223 15.47 -17.79 -16.47
N LEU A 224 14.93 -17.12 -15.44
CA LEU A 224 15.38 -15.79 -15.01
C LEU A 224 16.75 -15.80 -14.29
N GLY A 225 17.30 -16.99 -13.96
CA GLY A 225 18.59 -17.13 -13.36
C GLY A 225 18.62 -17.51 -11.87
N PHE A 226 17.45 -17.77 -11.27
CA PHE A 226 17.42 -18.32 -9.91
C PHE A 226 17.94 -19.75 -9.88
N ALA A 227 18.78 -20.08 -8.89
CA ALA A 227 19.34 -21.41 -8.73
C ALA A 227 18.27 -22.46 -8.43
N ASP A 228 17.32 -22.14 -7.56
CA ASP A 228 16.10 -22.92 -7.33
C ASP A 228 14.99 -22.07 -6.69
N VAL A 229 13.78 -22.65 -6.59
CA VAL A 229 12.57 -21.99 -6.08
C VAL A 229 11.91 -22.88 -5.03
N PHE A 230 11.62 -22.30 -3.88
CA PHE A 230 11.01 -22.97 -2.73
C PHE A 230 9.67 -22.33 -2.38
N GLU A 231 8.69 -23.16 -2.07
CA GLU A 231 7.39 -22.67 -1.60
C GLU A 231 7.42 -22.41 -0.09
N VAL A 232 7.10 -21.19 0.30
CA VAL A 232 7.04 -20.77 1.71
C VAL A 232 5.94 -21.52 2.48
N ALA A 233 4.99 -22.13 1.78
CA ALA A 233 3.98 -23.01 2.36
C ALA A 233 4.59 -24.14 3.23
N ILE A 234 5.75 -24.69 2.81
CA ILE A 234 6.45 -25.70 3.61
C ILE A 234 6.90 -25.14 4.97
N GLY A 235 7.42 -23.91 4.96
CA GLY A 235 7.76 -23.22 6.21
C GLY A 235 6.52 -22.89 7.05
N ALA A 236 5.38 -22.62 6.40
CA ALA A 236 4.12 -22.34 7.09
C ALA A 236 3.61 -23.59 7.85
N ASP A 237 3.68 -24.77 7.25
CA ASP A 237 3.29 -26.02 7.91
C ASP A 237 4.16 -26.31 9.16
N LEU A 238 5.47 -26.06 9.03
CA LEU A 238 6.40 -26.23 10.15
C LEU A 238 6.16 -25.20 11.27
N CYS A 239 5.89 -23.94 10.89
CA CYS A 239 5.52 -22.90 11.85
C CYS A 239 4.23 -23.23 12.58
N ALA A 240 3.18 -23.66 11.86
CA ALA A 240 1.90 -24.03 12.43
C ALA A 240 2.04 -25.17 13.46
N LYS A 241 2.90 -26.16 13.15
CA LYS A 241 3.19 -27.25 14.11
C LYS A 241 3.87 -26.71 15.37
N GLN A 242 4.87 -25.84 15.25
CA GLN A 242 5.55 -25.24 16.38
C GLN A 242 4.60 -24.38 17.22
N GLU A 243 3.80 -23.53 16.58
CA GLU A 243 2.82 -22.69 17.29
C GLU A 243 1.75 -23.53 18.01
N ALA A 244 1.34 -24.67 17.43
CA ALA A 244 0.40 -25.58 18.10
C ALA A 244 1.03 -26.23 19.35
N GLU A 245 2.31 -26.62 19.29
CA GLU A 245 3.03 -27.16 20.44
C GLU A 245 3.21 -26.12 21.56
N ASP A 246 3.53 -24.88 21.17
CA ASP A 246 3.68 -23.77 22.12
C ASP A 246 2.33 -23.40 22.75
N PHE A 247 1.26 -23.34 21.94
CA PHE A 247 -0.10 -23.11 22.43
C PHE A 247 -0.54 -24.12 23.49
N LEU A 248 -0.29 -25.40 23.24
CA LEU A 248 -0.67 -26.48 24.20
C LEU A 248 0.14 -26.43 25.51
N LYS A 249 1.31 -25.80 25.50
CA LYS A 249 2.13 -25.66 26.70
C LYS A 249 1.78 -24.41 27.51
N GLU A 250 1.46 -23.32 26.85
CA GLU A 250 1.40 -21.97 27.43
C GLU A 250 -0.05 -21.55 27.75
N VAL A 251 -1.05 -22.07 26.99
CA VAL A 251 -2.45 -21.66 27.14
C VAL A 251 -3.26 -22.76 27.85
N PRO A 252 -4.06 -22.47 28.86
CA PRO A 252 -4.31 -21.14 29.47
C PRO A 252 -3.38 -20.75 30.63
N ASP A 253 -2.45 -21.64 31.01
CA ASP A 253 -1.75 -21.53 32.29
C ASP A 253 -0.78 -20.35 32.40
N GLU A 254 -0.03 -20.07 31.34
CA GLU A 254 0.92 -18.95 31.25
C GLU A 254 0.34 -17.75 30.49
N LEU A 255 -0.42 -18.02 29.43
CA LEU A 255 -1.05 -16.99 28.59
C LEU A 255 -2.57 -17.19 28.53
N PRO A 256 -3.37 -16.11 28.57
CA PRO A 256 -4.82 -16.20 28.43
C PRO A 256 -5.25 -16.63 27.00
N PHE A 257 -4.43 -16.36 26.01
CA PHE A 257 -4.58 -16.78 24.61
C PHE A 257 -3.24 -16.62 23.89
N MET A 258 -3.10 -17.23 22.71
CA MET A 258 -1.97 -17.02 21.83
C MET A 258 -2.45 -16.51 20.48
N ALA A 259 -1.77 -15.47 19.94
CA ALA A 259 -2.01 -14.91 18.62
C ALA A 259 -0.84 -15.24 17.70
N THR A 260 -1.12 -15.67 16.46
CA THR A 260 -0.07 -16.05 15.51
C THR A 260 0.73 -14.85 15.02
N SER A 261 1.97 -15.04 14.60
CA SER A 261 2.91 -13.97 14.23
C SER A 261 3.36 -14.01 12.77
N CYS A 262 2.69 -14.77 11.91
CA CYS A 262 3.11 -14.99 10.52
C CYS A 262 3.13 -13.71 9.65
N CYS A 263 2.35 -12.67 10.01
CA CYS A 263 2.31 -11.40 9.30
C CYS A 263 2.97 -10.28 10.12
N PRO A 264 4.17 -9.77 9.71
CA PRO A 264 4.87 -8.71 10.44
C PRO A 264 4.05 -7.42 10.61
N ALA A 265 3.31 -7.02 9.57
CA ALA A 265 2.46 -5.83 9.64
C ALA A 265 1.36 -5.97 10.70
N TRP A 266 0.73 -7.15 10.79
CA TRP A 266 -0.26 -7.45 11.82
C TRP A 266 0.36 -7.45 13.23
N SER A 267 1.52 -8.08 13.40
CA SER A 267 2.21 -8.14 14.70
C SER A 267 2.59 -6.74 15.19
N VAL A 268 3.10 -5.87 14.31
CA VAL A 268 3.42 -4.47 14.65
C VAL A 268 2.15 -3.69 14.99
N MET A 269 1.07 -3.89 14.22
CA MET A 269 -0.23 -3.26 14.50
C MET A 269 -0.77 -3.68 15.87
N ALA A 270 -0.78 -4.98 16.15
CA ALA A 270 -1.28 -5.53 17.39
C ALA A 270 -0.50 -4.99 18.62
N LYS A 271 0.84 -4.94 18.51
CA LYS A 271 1.69 -4.37 19.58
C LYS A 271 1.45 -2.88 19.81
N LYS A 272 1.13 -2.12 18.74
CA LYS A 272 0.82 -0.68 18.86
C LYS A 272 -0.56 -0.41 19.44
N LEU A 273 -1.57 -1.18 19.04
CA LEU A 273 -2.97 -0.97 19.43
C LEU A 273 -3.33 -1.67 20.76
N PHE A 274 -2.66 -2.78 21.07
CA PHE A 274 -2.94 -3.61 22.23
C PHE A 274 -1.65 -3.96 22.98
N PRO A 275 -0.93 -2.95 23.52
CA PRO A 275 0.37 -3.15 24.15
C PRO A 275 0.31 -4.13 25.35
N ASP A 276 -0.80 -4.15 26.07
CA ASP A 276 -1.01 -5.04 27.23
C ASP A 276 -1.08 -6.52 26.85
N HIS A 277 -1.30 -6.84 25.57
CA HIS A 277 -1.37 -8.20 25.04
C HIS A 277 -0.20 -8.53 24.10
N ALA A 278 0.84 -7.70 24.08
CA ALA A 278 1.99 -7.88 23.19
C ALA A 278 2.74 -9.20 23.46
N ASN A 279 2.72 -9.67 24.71
CA ASN A 279 3.30 -10.95 25.13
C ASN A 279 2.50 -12.17 24.66
N CYS A 280 1.24 -12.01 24.29
CA CYS A 280 0.41 -13.10 23.74
C CYS A 280 0.69 -13.37 22.25
N ILE A 281 1.55 -12.60 21.61
CA ILE A 281 1.92 -12.82 20.20
C ILE A 281 3.02 -13.88 20.15
N SER A 282 2.78 -14.97 19.42
CA SER A 282 3.71 -16.07 19.22
C SER A 282 5.11 -15.57 18.80
N MET A 283 6.14 -16.12 19.42
CA MET A 283 7.54 -15.85 19.09
C MET A 283 8.11 -16.83 18.05
N ALA A 284 7.29 -17.70 17.49
CA ALA A 284 7.68 -18.60 16.41
C ALA A 284 8.22 -17.81 15.20
N LEU A 285 9.18 -18.39 14.49
CA LEU A 285 9.69 -17.79 13.28
C LEU A 285 8.58 -17.64 12.24
N THR A 286 8.59 -16.53 11.48
CA THR A 286 7.66 -16.42 10.36
C THR A 286 7.96 -17.48 9.29
N PRO A 287 6.95 -17.96 8.55
CA PRO A 287 7.14 -18.95 7.48
C PRO A 287 8.26 -18.60 6.51
N MET A 288 8.35 -17.34 6.09
CA MET A 288 9.39 -16.84 5.20
C MET A 288 10.78 -16.98 5.82
N THR A 289 10.95 -16.57 7.07
CA THR A 289 12.23 -16.65 7.78
C THR A 289 12.67 -18.08 7.99
N LEU A 290 11.74 -18.97 8.36
CA LEU A 290 12.03 -20.39 8.56
C LEU A 290 12.44 -21.04 7.24
N THR A 291 11.70 -20.80 6.15
CA THR A 291 12.04 -21.29 4.81
C THR A 291 13.43 -20.81 4.38
N ALA A 292 13.74 -19.53 4.56
CA ALA A 292 15.04 -18.98 4.21
C ALA A 292 16.19 -19.63 5.01
N ARG A 293 15.98 -19.88 6.32
CA ARG A 293 16.96 -20.61 7.15
C ARG A 293 17.17 -22.05 6.69
N LEU A 294 16.10 -22.74 6.33
CA LEU A 294 16.19 -24.11 5.80
C LEU A 294 16.94 -24.15 4.47
N ILE A 295 16.65 -23.23 3.56
CA ILE A 295 17.38 -23.11 2.29
C ILE A 295 18.89 -22.90 2.54
N LYS A 296 19.23 -21.94 3.40
CA LYS A 296 20.64 -21.67 3.73
C LYS A 296 21.37 -22.83 4.42
N LYS A 297 20.63 -23.66 5.14
CA LYS A 297 21.22 -24.82 5.83
C LYS A 297 21.51 -25.99 4.89
N HIS A 298 20.73 -26.14 3.83
CA HIS A 298 20.79 -27.33 2.95
C HIS A 298 21.42 -27.06 1.56
N ASN A 299 21.76 -25.80 1.25
CA ASN A 299 22.40 -25.41 -0.01
C ASN A 299 23.60 -24.47 0.22
#